data_298f2003dc66969fa63425a184abb41f
#
_entry.id   298f2003dc66969fa63425a184abb41f
#
_cell.length_a   1.000
_cell.length_b   1.000
_cell.length_c   1.000
_cell.angle_alpha   90.00
_cell.angle_beta   90.00
_cell.angle_gamma   90.00
#
_symmetry.space_group_name_H-M   'P 1'
#
loop_
_entity.id
_entity.type
_entity.pdbx_description
1 polymer ?
#
loop_
_entity_poly.entity_id
_entity_poly.type
_entity_poly.pdbx_seq_one_letter_code
_entity_poly.pdbx_strand_id
1 'polypeptide(L)'
;MYKRQVREHAEQRVFGNLGILTHTKKENPEQVICLCGCMAQEERVSQRVKESYRHVDLVFGPHALWKFPELLWRVYETRKRVFAVDNEDGTIAEGIPVVREKGVKAWVSIMYGCNNFCSYCIVPYVRGRERSRDPQCVLQEVRELVAAGYKDITLLGQNVNSYGNDLDLDYHFPDLLEDIDKIPGEYLIRFMSSHPKDATNHLFDVMSKCSHVAKQLHLPFQSGNDRVLKEMNRRYTREKYLEEIRYAKSVMPGLVLTSDVIIGFPGET
;
A
#
# COMPACT_ATOMS: atom_id res chain seq x y z
N MET A 1 -0.60 -25.82 3.91
CA MET A 1 0.02 -24.64 4.54
C MET A 1 0.30 -23.62 3.45
N TYR A 2 -0.44 -22.51 3.41
CA TYR A 2 -0.26 -21.48 2.37
C TYR A 2 1.07 -20.77 2.60
N LYS A 3 1.93 -20.72 1.58
CA LYS A 3 3.10 -19.86 1.65
C LYS A 3 2.64 -18.41 1.43
N ARG A 4 2.45 -17.68 2.51
CA ARG A 4 2.29 -16.23 2.46
C ARG A 4 3.65 -15.64 2.14
N GLN A 5 3.84 -15.19 0.91
CA GLN A 5 5.09 -14.54 0.51
C GLN A 5 4.78 -13.33 -0.38
N VAL A 6 5.67 -12.36 -0.37
CA VAL A 6 5.76 -11.36 -1.42
C VAL A 6 6.07 -12.12 -2.72
N ARG A 7 5.61 -11.64 -3.86
CA ARG A 7 5.73 -12.31 -5.16
C ARG A 7 7.08 -13.00 -5.34
N GLU A 8 7.08 -14.31 -5.57
CA GLU A 8 8.30 -15.16 -5.65
C GLU A 8 9.34 -14.61 -6.64
N HIS A 9 8.91 -14.20 -7.83
CA HIS A 9 9.81 -13.60 -8.82
C HIS A 9 10.44 -12.28 -8.34
N ALA A 10 9.73 -11.46 -7.56
CA ALA A 10 10.29 -10.24 -6.99
C ALA A 10 11.35 -10.58 -5.93
N GLU A 11 11.09 -11.58 -5.10
CA GLU A 11 12.03 -12.08 -4.11
C GLU A 11 13.32 -12.61 -4.77
N GLN A 12 13.19 -13.43 -5.82
CA GLN A 12 14.33 -13.97 -6.57
C GLN A 12 15.18 -12.85 -7.19
N ARG A 13 14.53 -11.82 -7.78
CA ARG A 13 15.25 -10.66 -8.33
C ARG A 13 16.04 -9.91 -7.27
N VAL A 14 15.47 -9.70 -6.09
CA VAL A 14 16.17 -9.02 -4.99
C VAL A 14 17.38 -9.82 -4.55
N PHE A 15 17.22 -11.13 -4.34
CA PHE A 15 18.37 -11.98 -3.97
C PHE A 15 19.43 -12.06 -5.08
N GLY A 16 19.03 -12.09 -6.35
CA GLY A 16 19.94 -12.00 -7.48
C GLY A 16 20.75 -10.69 -7.46
N ASN A 17 20.09 -9.55 -7.26
CA ASN A 17 20.75 -8.25 -7.14
C ASN A 17 21.70 -8.19 -5.93
N LEU A 18 21.28 -8.71 -4.78
CA LEU A 18 22.17 -8.82 -3.61
C LEU A 18 23.41 -9.65 -3.90
N GLY A 19 23.27 -10.74 -4.70
CA GLY A 19 24.40 -11.54 -5.16
C GLY A 19 25.40 -10.75 -6.00
N ILE A 20 24.89 -9.95 -6.95
CA ILE A 20 25.73 -9.08 -7.81
C ILE A 20 26.46 -8.02 -6.96
N LEU A 21 25.79 -7.41 -5.99
CA LEU A 21 26.38 -6.40 -5.12
C LEU A 21 27.54 -6.90 -4.26
N THR A 22 27.73 -8.23 -4.13
CA THR A 22 28.92 -8.81 -3.49
C THR A 22 30.21 -8.41 -4.22
N HIS A 23 30.16 -8.31 -5.56
CA HIS A 23 31.32 -7.95 -6.36
C HIS A 23 31.66 -6.46 -6.17
N THR A 24 30.68 -5.58 -6.27
CA THR A 24 30.88 -4.14 -6.08
C THR A 24 31.35 -3.80 -4.67
N LYS A 25 30.86 -4.53 -3.66
CA LYS A 25 31.31 -4.39 -2.25
C LYS A 25 32.77 -4.80 -2.06
N LYS A 26 33.27 -5.81 -2.82
CA LYS A 26 34.69 -6.20 -2.80
C LYS A 26 35.57 -5.13 -3.45
N GLU A 27 35.13 -4.52 -4.53
CA GLU A 27 35.84 -3.44 -5.23
C GLU A 27 35.80 -2.13 -4.43
N ASN A 28 34.69 -1.87 -3.74
CA ASN A 28 34.53 -0.72 -2.87
C ASN A 28 34.04 -1.13 -1.47
N PRO A 29 34.95 -1.45 -0.54
CA PRO A 29 34.59 -1.90 0.81
C PRO A 29 33.77 -0.87 1.62
N GLU A 30 33.88 0.43 1.32
CA GLU A 30 33.13 1.51 1.98
C GLU A 30 31.68 1.63 1.47
N GLN A 31 31.33 0.95 0.38
CA GLN A 31 29.96 0.92 -0.12
C GLN A 31 29.01 0.37 0.96
N VAL A 32 27.94 1.11 1.28
CA VAL A 32 26.86 0.63 2.16
C VAL A 32 25.75 0.03 1.33
N ILE A 33 25.40 -1.22 1.62
CA ILE A 33 24.30 -1.94 0.96
C ILE A 33 23.12 -2.03 1.91
N CYS A 34 21.98 -1.44 1.48
CA CYS A 34 20.75 -1.41 2.24
C CYS A 34 19.66 -2.24 1.56
N LEU A 35 18.98 -3.09 2.32
CA LEU A 35 17.76 -3.78 1.90
C LEU A 35 16.58 -3.23 2.69
N CYS A 36 15.58 -2.68 1.99
CA CYS A 36 14.39 -2.13 2.63
C CYS A 36 13.09 -2.57 1.97
N GLY A 37 11.99 -2.38 2.68
CA GLY A 37 10.64 -2.62 2.16
C GLY A 37 9.96 -3.87 2.75
N CYS A 38 8.78 -4.23 2.19
CA CYS A 38 7.94 -5.32 2.72
C CYS A 38 8.65 -6.67 2.80
N MET A 39 9.52 -6.96 1.83
CA MET A 39 10.29 -8.21 1.82
C MET A 39 11.29 -8.27 2.98
N ALA A 40 11.92 -7.16 3.33
CA ALA A 40 12.84 -7.07 4.46
C ALA A 40 12.15 -7.32 5.80
N GLN A 41 10.87 -6.98 5.91
CA GLN A 41 10.05 -7.19 7.10
C GLN A 41 9.67 -8.67 7.32
N GLU A 42 9.75 -9.51 6.30
CA GLU A 42 9.45 -10.94 6.44
C GLU A 42 10.59 -11.63 7.18
N GLU A 43 10.29 -12.24 8.34
CA GLU A 43 11.28 -12.87 9.23
C GLU A 43 12.18 -13.87 8.50
N ARG A 44 11.59 -14.74 7.66
CA ARG A 44 12.31 -15.71 6.84
C ARG A 44 13.36 -15.05 5.92
N VAL A 45 13.00 -13.89 5.34
CA VAL A 45 13.87 -13.16 4.43
C VAL A 45 14.98 -12.44 5.19
N SER A 46 14.64 -11.74 6.28
CA SER A 46 15.63 -11.04 7.10
C SER A 46 16.65 -12.03 7.70
N GLN A 47 16.21 -13.20 8.15
CA GLN A 47 17.08 -14.26 8.65
C GLN A 47 17.99 -14.79 7.53
N ARG A 48 17.46 -15.08 6.34
CA ARG A 48 18.27 -15.48 5.18
C ARG A 48 19.35 -14.45 4.83
N VAL A 49 18.99 -13.16 4.85
CA VAL A 49 19.96 -12.08 4.60
C VAL A 49 21.01 -12.03 5.69
N LYS A 50 20.64 -12.22 6.96
CA LYS A 50 21.56 -12.25 8.09
C LYS A 50 22.60 -13.37 7.96
N GLU A 51 22.20 -14.54 7.51
CA GLU A 51 23.05 -15.73 7.41
C GLU A 51 23.87 -15.77 6.12
N SER A 52 23.24 -15.50 4.97
CA SER A 52 23.82 -15.80 3.65
C SER A 52 24.35 -14.55 2.90
N TYR A 53 23.93 -13.33 3.27
CA TYR A 53 24.32 -12.09 2.59
C TYR A 53 25.05 -11.14 3.52
N ARG A 54 26.24 -11.58 3.98
CA ARG A 54 27.02 -10.86 5.00
C ARG A 54 27.52 -9.49 4.58
N HIS A 55 27.50 -9.18 3.29
CA HIS A 55 27.86 -7.89 2.69
C HIS A 55 26.75 -6.85 2.74
N VAL A 56 25.52 -7.24 3.16
CA VAL A 56 24.41 -6.30 3.38
C VAL A 56 24.59 -5.68 4.76
N ASP A 57 24.67 -4.35 4.80
CA ASP A 57 24.98 -3.57 6.00
C ASP A 57 23.74 -3.16 6.80
N LEU A 58 22.64 -2.84 6.09
CA LEU A 58 21.40 -2.35 6.70
C LEU A 58 20.19 -3.11 6.14
N VAL A 59 19.33 -3.61 7.02
CA VAL A 59 18.05 -4.22 6.67
C VAL A 59 16.94 -3.60 7.51
N PHE A 60 15.90 -3.05 6.87
CA PHE A 60 14.79 -2.45 7.60
C PHE A 60 13.45 -2.57 6.86
N GLY A 61 12.40 -2.67 7.64
CA GLY A 61 11.03 -2.78 7.14
C GLY A 61 10.40 -1.43 6.77
N PRO A 62 9.16 -1.45 6.23
CA PRO A 62 8.43 -0.23 5.86
C PRO A 62 8.19 0.72 7.03
N HIS A 63 8.04 0.17 8.24
CA HIS A 63 7.80 0.94 9.46
C HIS A 63 8.98 1.80 9.89
N ALA A 64 10.19 1.39 9.53
CA ALA A 64 11.42 2.09 9.89
C ALA A 64 11.95 3.02 8.79
N LEU A 65 11.18 3.24 7.69
CA LEU A 65 11.65 4.06 6.57
C LEU A 65 12.00 5.50 7.00
N TRP A 66 11.24 6.09 7.88
CA TRP A 66 11.47 7.43 8.39
C TRP A 66 12.73 7.53 9.27
N LYS A 67 13.17 6.41 9.86
CA LYS A 67 14.41 6.32 10.63
C LYS A 67 15.64 6.07 9.74
N PHE A 68 15.49 6.03 8.41
CA PHE A 68 16.60 5.69 7.52
C PHE A 68 17.89 6.51 7.74
N PRO A 69 17.83 7.84 7.93
CA PRO A 69 19.04 8.63 8.19
C PRO A 69 19.77 8.19 9.47
N GLU A 70 19.02 7.92 10.55
CA GLU A 70 19.55 7.45 11.83
C GLU A 70 20.16 6.05 11.68
N LEU A 71 19.44 5.14 11.01
CA LEU A 71 19.90 3.77 10.80
C LEU A 71 21.18 3.74 9.94
N LEU A 72 21.23 4.58 8.90
CA LEU A 72 22.41 4.72 8.06
C LEU A 72 23.59 5.29 8.83
N TRP A 73 23.38 6.33 9.62
CA TRP A 73 24.41 6.90 10.50
C TRP A 73 24.97 5.87 11.45
N ARG A 74 24.12 5.05 12.07
CA ARG A 74 24.53 3.94 12.96
C ARG A 74 25.44 2.93 12.27
N VAL A 75 25.19 2.61 10.99
CA VAL A 75 26.09 1.75 10.20
C VAL A 75 27.45 2.40 10.03
N TYR A 76 27.51 3.69 9.69
CA TYR A 76 28.78 4.41 9.52
C TYR A 76 29.57 4.55 10.82
N GLU A 77 28.90 4.86 11.93
CA GLU A 77 29.52 5.06 13.22
C GLU A 77 30.08 3.73 13.81
N THR A 78 29.23 2.69 13.79
CA THR A 78 29.58 1.43 14.46
C THR A 78 30.33 0.44 13.56
N ARG A 79 30.27 0.63 12.27
CA ARG A 79 30.78 -0.33 11.24
C ARG A 79 30.17 -1.74 11.41
N LYS A 80 29.01 -1.84 12.08
CA LYS A 80 28.27 -3.08 12.29
C LYS A 80 27.02 -3.12 11.44
N ARG A 81 26.60 -4.32 11.08
CA ARG A 81 25.33 -4.56 10.41
C ARG A 81 24.16 -4.18 11.30
N VAL A 82 23.14 -3.50 10.74
CA VAL A 82 21.95 -3.05 11.45
C VAL A 82 20.72 -3.73 10.86
N PHE A 83 19.88 -4.31 11.72
CA PHE A 83 18.61 -4.93 11.36
C PHE A 83 17.51 -4.25 12.16
N ALA A 84 16.65 -3.50 11.49
CA ALA A 84 15.52 -2.78 12.05
C ALA A 84 14.21 -3.32 11.43
N VAL A 85 13.87 -4.56 11.80
CA VAL A 85 12.72 -5.32 11.28
C VAL A 85 11.72 -5.68 12.40
N ASP A 86 11.84 -5.06 13.55
CA ASP A 86 10.92 -5.27 14.66
C ASP A 86 9.52 -4.76 14.30
N ASN A 87 8.51 -5.51 14.74
CA ASN A 87 7.09 -5.19 14.54
C ASN A 87 6.61 -4.15 15.57
N GLU A 88 7.33 -3.06 15.74
CA GLU A 88 6.75 -1.91 16.41
C GLU A 88 5.59 -1.40 15.56
N ASP A 89 4.43 -1.22 16.16
CA ASP A 89 3.29 -0.54 15.53
C ASP A 89 3.76 0.83 15.06
N GLY A 90 4.11 0.89 13.76
CA GLY A 90 4.91 1.97 13.22
C GLY A 90 4.17 3.30 13.30
N THR A 91 4.81 4.27 13.88
CA THR A 91 4.38 5.66 13.81
C THR A 91 4.33 6.09 12.35
N ILE A 92 3.23 6.74 11.95
CA ILE A 92 3.18 7.45 10.67
C ILE A 92 4.00 8.73 10.85
N ALA A 93 5.12 8.82 10.16
CA ALA A 93 5.90 10.04 10.15
C ALA A 93 5.36 10.96 9.05
N GLU A 94 4.79 12.07 9.46
CA GLU A 94 4.36 13.14 8.56
C GLU A 94 5.51 14.12 8.27
N GLY A 95 5.39 14.88 7.18
CA GLY A 95 6.36 15.91 6.82
C GLY A 95 7.72 15.40 6.32
N ILE A 96 7.84 14.11 6.00
CA ILE A 96 9.08 13.58 5.40
C ILE A 96 9.24 14.18 4.00
N PRO A 97 10.41 14.79 3.68
CA PRO A 97 10.68 15.30 2.35
C PRO A 97 10.58 14.21 1.29
N VAL A 98 9.74 14.41 0.30
CA VAL A 98 9.57 13.50 -0.83
C VAL A 98 10.14 14.15 -2.08
N VAL A 99 11.18 13.53 -2.64
CA VAL A 99 11.70 13.93 -3.96
C VAL A 99 10.75 13.38 -5.01
N ARG A 100 10.08 14.27 -5.73
CA ARG A 100 9.15 13.90 -6.81
C ARG A 100 9.79 14.26 -8.15
N GLU A 101 9.67 13.35 -9.10
CA GLU A 101 10.04 13.65 -10.49
C GLU A 101 9.07 14.69 -11.07
N LYS A 102 9.61 15.59 -11.90
CA LYS A 102 8.76 16.53 -12.64
C LYS A 102 7.85 15.75 -13.59
N GLY A 103 6.55 15.96 -13.49
CA GLY A 103 5.59 15.23 -14.31
C GLY A 103 4.14 15.59 -13.99
N VAL A 104 3.23 14.89 -14.65
CA VAL A 104 1.78 15.11 -14.54
C VAL A 104 1.18 14.29 -13.40
N LYS A 105 1.88 13.20 -12.97
CA LYS A 105 1.36 12.22 -12.01
C LYS A 105 2.03 12.32 -10.66
N ALA A 106 1.23 12.20 -9.60
CA ALA A 106 1.71 12.05 -8.24
C ALA A 106 0.99 10.93 -7.50
N TRP A 107 1.64 10.39 -6.49
CA TRP A 107 1.07 9.39 -5.60
C TRP A 107 1.09 9.91 -4.17
N VAL A 108 -0.02 9.74 -3.46
CA VAL A 108 -0.17 10.14 -2.06
C VAL A 108 -0.60 8.92 -1.26
N SER A 109 0.25 8.46 -0.36
CA SER A 109 -0.15 7.43 0.60
C SER A 109 -1.07 8.05 1.63
N ILE A 110 -2.29 7.52 1.78
CA ILE A 110 -3.27 8.03 2.75
C ILE A 110 -3.39 7.14 3.99
N MET A 111 -2.96 5.88 3.88
CA MET A 111 -2.99 4.92 4.98
C MET A 111 -1.97 3.81 4.78
N TYR A 112 -1.69 3.07 5.84
CA TYR A 112 -0.78 1.93 5.88
C TYR A 112 -1.42 0.74 6.57
N GLY A 113 -1.00 -0.49 6.19
CA GLY A 113 -1.49 -1.71 6.79
C GLY A 113 -2.87 -2.17 6.29
N CYS A 114 -3.36 -3.30 6.80
CA CYS A 114 -4.67 -3.84 6.42
C CYS A 114 -5.19 -4.83 7.47
N ASN A 115 -6.46 -4.68 7.86
CA ASN A 115 -7.13 -5.53 8.85
C ASN A 115 -7.94 -6.69 8.25
N ASN A 116 -7.92 -6.88 6.93
CA ASN A 116 -8.74 -7.91 6.27
C ASN A 116 -8.22 -9.34 6.46
N PHE A 117 -6.90 -9.54 6.62
CA PHE A 117 -6.30 -10.86 6.82
C PHE A 117 -6.75 -11.92 5.81
N CYS A 118 -6.91 -11.53 4.54
CA CYS A 118 -7.18 -12.49 3.49
C CYS A 118 -6.16 -13.63 3.54
N SER A 119 -6.58 -14.89 3.40
CA SER A 119 -5.75 -16.06 3.72
C SER A 119 -4.48 -16.18 2.87
N TYR A 120 -4.47 -15.60 1.68
CA TYR A 120 -3.33 -15.58 0.75
C TYR A 120 -2.43 -14.34 0.87
N CYS A 121 -2.83 -13.35 1.69
CA CYS A 121 -2.18 -12.03 1.71
C CYS A 121 -1.13 -11.91 2.81
N ILE A 122 0.04 -11.40 2.44
CA ILE A 122 1.16 -11.12 3.37
C ILE A 122 1.05 -9.74 4.05
N VAL A 123 0.23 -8.84 3.50
CA VAL A 123 0.21 -7.42 3.91
C VAL A 123 0.05 -7.21 5.42
N PRO A 124 -0.92 -7.83 6.14
CA PRO A 124 -1.05 -7.61 7.57
C PRO A 124 0.19 -7.98 8.39
N TYR A 125 1.03 -8.88 7.86
CA TYR A 125 2.22 -9.39 8.53
C TYR A 125 3.48 -8.55 8.28
N VAL A 126 3.50 -7.81 7.17
CA VAL A 126 4.67 -7.00 6.79
C VAL A 126 4.41 -5.49 6.83
N ARG A 127 3.14 -5.08 6.87
CA ARG A 127 2.73 -3.68 6.98
C ARG A 127 1.88 -3.37 8.21
N GLY A 128 1.58 -4.40 9.03
CA GLY A 128 0.84 -4.26 10.28
C GLY A 128 -0.65 -3.96 10.09
N ARG A 129 -1.27 -3.48 11.16
CA ARG A 129 -2.66 -3.06 11.21
C ARG A 129 -2.90 -1.78 10.40
N GLU A 130 -4.16 -1.53 10.08
CA GLU A 130 -4.58 -0.28 9.44
C GLU A 130 -4.22 0.92 10.29
N ARG A 131 -3.66 1.93 9.65
CA ARG A 131 -3.31 3.23 10.23
C ARG A 131 -3.52 4.29 9.17
N SER A 132 -4.50 5.12 9.39
CA SER A 132 -4.83 6.25 8.54
C SER A 132 -3.94 7.44 8.85
N ARG A 133 -3.52 8.17 7.83
CA ARG A 133 -2.86 9.46 8.01
C ARG A 133 -3.87 10.51 8.45
N ASP A 134 -3.39 11.51 9.15
CA ASP A 134 -4.21 12.66 9.51
C ASP A 134 -4.82 13.31 8.26
N PRO A 135 -6.16 13.57 8.24
CA PRO A 135 -6.83 14.16 7.08
C PRO A 135 -6.22 15.49 6.65
N GLN A 136 -5.83 16.34 7.60
CA GLN A 136 -5.28 17.66 7.27
C GLN A 136 -3.91 17.54 6.62
N CYS A 137 -3.09 16.58 7.03
CA CYS A 137 -1.80 16.30 6.41
C CYS A 137 -1.98 15.81 4.97
N VAL A 138 -2.95 14.92 4.71
CA VAL A 138 -3.26 14.44 3.36
C VAL A 138 -3.78 15.58 2.47
N LEU A 139 -4.73 16.38 2.98
CA LEU A 139 -5.29 17.53 2.26
C LEU A 139 -4.22 18.57 1.93
N GLN A 140 -3.31 18.84 2.86
CA GLN A 140 -2.22 19.77 2.63
C GLN A 140 -1.29 19.27 1.54
N GLU A 141 -0.90 17.99 1.56
CA GLU A 141 -0.07 17.38 0.53
C GLU A 141 -0.74 17.45 -0.86
N VAL A 142 -2.05 17.19 -0.95
CA VAL A 142 -2.79 17.33 -2.21
C VAL A 142 -2.82 18.77 -2.70
N ARG A 143 -3.06 19.76 -1.81
CA ARG A 143 -3.01 21.19 -2.17
C ARG A 143 -1.66 21.58 -2.76
N GLU A 144 -0.57 21.13 -2.13
CA GLU A 144 0.79 21.41 -2.60
C GLU A 144 1.06 20.79 -3.97
N LEU A 145 0.57 19.57 -4.20
CA LEU A 145 0.69 18.91 -5.50
C LEU A 145 -0.08 19.64 -6.60
N VAL A 146 -1.33 20.04 -6.32
CA VAL A 146 -2.15 20.81 -7.27
C VAL A 146 -1.49 22.16 -7.58
N ALA A 147 -0.99 22.87 -6.56
CA ALA A 147 -0.25 24.12 -6.72
C ALA A 147 1.05 23.94 -7.52
N ALA A 148 1.73 22.79 -7.37
CA ALA A 148 2.92 22.44 -8.14
C ALA A 148 2.62 21.99 -9.58
N GLY A 149 1.33 21.92 -9.98
CA GLY A 149 0.91 21.62 -11.34
C GLY A 149 0.69 20.14 -11.67
N TYR A 150 0.67 19.26 -10.67
CA TYR A 150 0.28 17.87 -10.90
C TYR A 150 -1.19 17.74 -11.27
N LYS A 151 -1.50 16.90 -12.26
CA LYS A 151 -2.84 16.77 -12.86
C LYS A 151 -3.50 15.41 -12.63
N ASP A 152 -2.75 14.39 -12.29
CA ASP A 152 -3.25 13.02 -12.03
C ASP A 152 -2.67 12.54 -10.69
N ILE A 153 -3.48 12.62 -9.63
CA ILE A 153 -3.06 12.30 -8.27
C ILE A 153 -3.73 11.00 -7.86
N THR A 154 -2.94 9.99 -7.50
CA THR A 154 -3.46 8.69 -7.08
C THR A 154 -3.28 8.52 -5.58
N LEU A 155 -4.39 8.32 -4.87
CA LEU A 155 -4.39 7.97 -3.45
C LEU A 155 -4.06 6.49 -3.27
N LEU A 156 -3.11 6.20 -2.38
CA LEU A 156 -2.58 4.85 -2.15
C LEU A 156 -2.81 4.40 -0.71
N GLY A 157 -3.10 3.12 -0.58
CA GLY A 157 -3.20 2.39 0.67
C GLY A 157 -3.19 0.90 0.40
N GLN A 158 -3.38 0.08 1.42
CA GLN A 158 -3.56 -1.36 1.26
C GLN A 158 -5.03 -1.76 1.22
N ASN A 159 -5.91 -0.89 1.71
CA ASN A 159 -7.37 -0.92 1.58
C ASN A 159 -7.90 0.50 1.76
N VAL A 160 -7.83 1.32 0.71
CA VAL A 160 -8.16 2.75 0.81
C VAL A 160 -9.59 3.02 1.28
N ASN A 161 -10.51 2.11 1.01
CA ASN A 161 -11.92 2.25 1.40
C ASN A 161 -12.13 2.20 2.93
N SER A 162 -11.17 1.63 3.68
CA SER A 162 -11.22 1.60 5.15
C SER A 162 -10.53 2.79 5.81
N TYR A 163 -10.05 3.76 5.02
CA TYR A 163 -9.46 4.98 5.57
C TYR A 163 -10.42 5.65 6.56
N GLY A 164 -9.88 6.03 7.71
CA GLY A 164 -10.60 6.69 8.78
C GLY A 164 -11.17 5.76 9.86
N ASN A 165 -11.27 4.44 9.59
CA ASN A 165 -11.85 3.49 10.57
C ASN A 165 -11.04 3.38 11.88
N ASP A 166 -9.81 3.81 11.90
CA ASP A 166 -8.88 3.80 13.04
C ASP A 166 -8.62 5.20 13.61
N LEU A 167 -9.26 6.23 13.07
CA LEU A 167 -9.20 7.59 13.60
C LEU A 167 -10.23 7.78 14.72
N ASP A 168 -9.89 8.57 15.72
CA ASP A 168 -10.83 9.00 16.78
C ASP A 168 -11.79 10.11 16.29
N LEU A 169 -12.16 10.06 15.01
CA LEU A 169 -13.00 11.02 14.30
C LEU A 169 -14.03 10.29 13.47
N ASP A 170 -15.25 10.82 13.39
CA ASP A 170 -16.25 10.36 12.43
C ASP A 170 -15.93 10.95 11.05
N TYR A 171 -14.86 10.45 10.45
CA TYR A 171 -14.31 10.91 9.19
C TYR A 171 -13.73 9.72 8.42
N HIS A 172 -14.27 9.47 7.24
CA HIS A 172 -13.98 8.28 6.45
C HIS A 172 -13.51 8.62 5.04
N PHE A 173 -13.20 7.61 4.25
CA PHE A 173 -12.70 7.78 2.89
C PHE A 173 -13.60 8.64 1.98
N PRO A 174 -14.95 8.51 2.02
CA PRO A 174 -15.82 9.40 1.25
C PRO A 174 -15.65 10.88 1.63
N ASP A 175 -15.54 11.18 2.94
CA ASP A 175 -15.34 12.56 3.42
C ASP A 175 -14.03 13.16 2.92
N LEU A 176 -12.97 12.34 2.94
CA LEU A 176 -11.68 12.75 2.38
C LEU A 176 -11.78 13.07 0.88
N LEU A 177 -12.52 12.28 0.11
CA LEU A 177 -12.74 12.55 -1.32
C LEU A 177 -13.51 13.86 -1.54
N GLU A 178 -14.56 14.12 -0.74
CA GLU A 178 -15.32 15.37 -0.80
C GLU A 178 -14.45 16.59 -0.46
N ASP A 179 -13.61 16.49 0.55
CA ASP A 179 -12.72 17.58 0.93
C ASP A 179 -11.60 17.81 -0.09
N ILE A 180 -11.08 16.75 -0.68
CA ILE A 180 -10.13 16.88 -1.79
C ILE A 180 -10.82 17.56 -3.00
N ASP A 181 -12.06 17.19 -3.33
CA ASP A 181 -12.79 17.76 -4.48
C ASP A 181 -13.03 19.27 -4.36
N LYS A 182 -13.04 19.81 -3.12
CA LYS A 182 -13.17 21.26 -2.84
C LYS A 182 -11.88 22.05 -3.11
N ILE A 183 -10.73 21.39 -3.30
CA ILE A 183 -9.47 22.07 -3.59
C ILE A 183 -9.54 22.68 -5.00
N PRO A 184 -9.32 23.99 -5.16
CA PRO A 184 -9.42 24.61 -6.47
C PRO A 184 -8.27 24.20 -7.39
N GLY A 185 -8.57 23.90 -8.65
CA GLY A 185 -7.57 23.54 -9.66
C GLY A 185 -8.10 22.61 -10.74
N GLU A 186 -7.27 22.28 -11.70
CA GLU A 186 -7.55 21.28 -12.73
C GLU A 186 -6.72 20.03 -12.48
N TYR A 187 -7.31 19.01 -11.90
CA TYR A 187 -6.64 17.74 -11.59
C TYR A 187 -7.66 16.60 -11.55
N LEU A 188 -7.15 15.38 -11.54
CA LEU A 188 -7.92 14.15 -11.41
C LEU A 188 -7.43 13.35 -10.23
N ILE A 189 -8.35 12.93 -9.38
CA ILE A 189 -8.08 12.03 -8.27
C ILE A 189 -8.43 10.60 -8.66
N ARG A 190 -7.48 9.70 -8.46
CA ARG A 190 -7.67 8.26 -8.54
C ARG A 190 -7.34 7.60 -7.22
N PHE A 191 -7.79 6.39 -7.03
CA PHE A 191 -7.39 5.57 -5.90
C PHE A 191 -7.28 4.10 -6.29
N MET A 192 -6.46 3.37 -5.56
CA MET A 192 -6.16 1.97 -5.80
C MET A 192 -6.33 1.15 -4.52
N SER A 193 -6.39 -0.18 -4.66
CA SER A 193 -6.44 -1.13 -3.53
C SER A 193 -7.74 -1.05 -2.72
N SER A 194 -8.87 -1.03 -3.42
CA SER A 194 -10.20 -1.15 -2.80
C SER A 194 -10.52 -2.59 -2.42
N HIS A 195 -11.34 -2.76 -1.38
CA HIS A 195 -11.86 -4.05 -0.97
C HIS A 195 -13.40 -4.03 -0.97
N PRO A 196 -14.09 -5.02 -1.58
CA PRO A 196 -15.55 -5.02 -1.71
C PRO A 196 -16.31 -4.85 -0.37
N LYS A 197 -15.80 -5.44 0.71
CA LYS A 197 -16.42 -5.28 2.05
C LYS A 197 -16.60 -3.80 2.46
N ASP A 198 -15.71 -2.93 2.02
CA ASP A 198 -15.67 -1.52 2.40
C ASP A 198 -16.12 -0.58 1.26
N ALA A 199 -16.64 -1.15 0.16
CA ALA A 199 -17.19 -0.40 -0.97
C ALA A 199 -18.68 -0.08 -0.72
N THR A 200 -18.94 1.02 -0.03
CA THR A 200 -20.30 1.41 0.39
C THR A 200 -21.05 2.22 -0.67
N ASN A 201 -22.39 2.22 -0.60
CA ASN A 201 -23.21 3.08 -1.45
C ASN A 201 -22.87 4.55 -1.27
N HIS A 202 -22.55 4.98 -0.03
CA HIS A 202 -22.11 6.34 0.26
C HIS A 202 -20.83 6.72 -0.51
N LEU A 203 -19.84 5.82 -0.61
CA LEU A 203 -18.66 6.04 -1.44
C LEU A 203 -19.05 6.28 -2.91
N PHE A 204 -19.97 5.49 -3.44
CA PHE A 204 -20.39 5.64 -4.85
C PHE A 204 -21.16 6.93 -5.09
N ASP A 205 -21.99 7.35 -4.13
CA ASP A 205 -22.71 8.63 -4.18
C ASP A 205 -21.73 9.82 -4.20
N VAL A 206 -20.72 9.78 -3.34
CA VAL A 206 -19.67 10.80 -3.30
C VAL A 206 -18.88 10.80 -4.61
N MET A 207 -18.41 9.64 -5.07
CA MET A 207 -17.72 9.54 -6.36
C MET A 207 -18.56 10.08 -7.52
N SER A 208 -19.89 9.90 -7.48
CA SER A 208 -20.77 10.40 -8.55
C SER A 208 -20.84 11.92 -8.60
N LYS A 209 -20.79 12.58 -7.44
CA LYS A 209 -20.93 14.03 -7.27
C LYS A 209 -19.62 14.79 -7.47
N CYS A 210 -18.50 14.21 -7.01
CA CYS A 210 -17.18 14.84 -7.09
C CYS A 210 -16.72 15.02 -8.54
N SER A 211 -16.31 16.21 -8.90
CA SER A 211 -15.87 16.57 -10.25
C SER A 211 -14.45 16.12 -10.57
N HIS A 212 -13.58 16.13 -9.57
CA HIS A 212 -12.18 15.74 -9.70
C HIS A 212 -11.94 14.23 -9.51
N VAL A 213 -12.92 13.48 -8.98
CA VAL A 213 -12.77 12.04 -8.77
C VAL A 213 -13.04 11.27 -10.07
N ALA A 214 -12.06 10.50 -10.51
CA ALA A 214 -12.19 9.67 -11.71
C ALA A 214 -13.33 8.66 -11.57
N LYS A 215 -14.17 8.55 -12.57
CA LYS A 215 -15.23 7.52 -12.65
C LYS A 215 -14.61 6.17 -13.03
N GLN A 216 -13.63 5.74 -12.24
CA GLN A 216 -12.90 4.48 -12.37
C GLN A 216 -12.76 3.83 -11.00
N LEU A 217 -13.12 2.56 -10.90
CA LEU A 217 -13.01 1.79 -9.67
C LEU A 217 -12.31 0.45 -9.94
N HIS A 218 -11.21 0.20 -9.25
CA HIS A 218 -10.58 -1.11 -9.20
C HIS A 218 -11.08 -1.84 -7.94
N LEU A 219 -11.96 -2.84 -8.13
CA LEU A 219 -12.59 -3.57 -7.02
C LEU A 219 -12.42 -5.09 -7.20
N PRO A 220 -11.30 -5.65 -6.69
CA PRO A 220 -10.95 -7.05 -6.85
C PRO A 220 -11.95 -7.98 -6.17
N PHE A 221 -12.74 -8.75 -6.94
CA PHE A 221 -13.69 -9.71 -6.37
C PHE A 221 -13.05 -11.08 -6.04
N GLN A 222 -11.90 -11.38 -6.60
CA GLN A 222 -11.02 -12.54 -6.39
C GLN A 222 -11.65 -13.89 -6.76
N SER A 223 -12.91 -14.17 -6.41
CA SER A 223 -13.65 -15.38 -6.82
C SER A 223 -15.15 -15.09 -6.91
N GLY A 224 -15.82 -15.74 -7.85
CA GLY A 224 -17.29 -15.73 -7.98
C GLY A 224 -18.00 -16.81 -7.16
N ASN A 225 -17.29 -17.55 -6.31
CA ASN A 225 -17.83 -18.65 -5.52
C ASN A 225 -17.74 -18.34 -4.03
N ASP A 226 -18.89 -18.35 -3.32
CA ASP A 226 -18.97 -17.96 -1.92
C ASP A 226 -18.18 -18.89 -0.97
N ARG A 227 -18.08 -20.21 -1.29
CA ARG A 227 -17.22 -21.13 -0.54
C ARG A 227 -15.76 -20.72 -0.63
N VAL A 228 -15.29 -20.41 -1.85
CA VAL A 228 -13.90 -19.97 -2.07
C VAL A 228 -13.66 -18.61 -1.41
N LEU A 229 -14.58 -17.66 -1.52
CA LEU A 229 -14.50 -16.37 -0.82
C LEU A 229 -14.37 -16.54 0.69
N LYS A 230 -15.13 -17.45 1.30
CA LYS A 230 -15.04 -17.77 2.73
C LYS A 230 -13.67 -18.35 3.09
N GLU A 231 -13.15 -19.28 2.30
CA GLU A 231 -11.80 -19.86 2.48
C GLU A 231 -10.69 -18.83 2.30
N MET A 232 -10.89 -17.85 1.40
CA MET A 232 -10.02 -16.68 1.23
C MET A 232 -10.11 -15.67 2.38
N ASN A 233 -11.00 -15.89 3.38
CA ASN A 233 -11.35 -14.93 4.43
C ASN A 233 -11.86 -13.59 3.87
N ARG A 234 -12.62 -13.66 2.76
CA ARG A 234 -13.29 -12.50 2.16
C ARG A 234 -14.68 -12.38 2.77
N ARG A 235 -14.97 -11.27 3.47
CA ARG A 235 -16.18 -11.09 4.29
C ARG A 235 -17.34 -10.49 3.50
N TYR A 236 -17.59 -11.00 2.30
CA TYR A 236 -18.72 -10.67 1.44
C TYR A 236 -19.09 -11.88 0.59
N THR A 237 -20.28 -11.86 0.00
CA THR A 237 -20.78 -12.87 -0.93
C THR A 237 -20.76 -12.33 -2.36
N ARG A 238 -20.85 -13.25 -3.33
CA ARG A 238 -21.01 -12.90 -4.74
C ARG A 238 -22.22 -11.97 -4.95
N GLU A 239 -23.37 -12.29 -4.32
CA GLU A 239 -24.59 -11.48 -4.52
C GLU A 239 -24.40 -10.07 -3.98
N LYS A 240 -23.81 -9.91 -2.78
CA LYS A 240 -23.51 -8.60 -2.20
C LYS A 240 -22.59 -7.78 -3.11
N TYR A 241 -21.55 -8.39 -3.66
CA TYR A 241 -20.68 -7.73 -4.64
C TYR A 241 -21.46 -7.24 -5.88
N LEU A 242 -22.34 -8.09 -6.42
CA LEU A 242 -23.15 -7.72 -7.60
C LEU A 242 -24.14 -6.60 -7.31
N GLU A 243 -24.75 -6.57 -6.11
CA GLU A 243 -25.59 -5.47 -5.66
C GLU A 243 -24.82 -4.13 -5.64
N GLU A 244 -23.64 -4.13 -5.04
CA GLU A 244 -22.76 -2.95 -4.99
C GLU A 244 -22.39 -2.46 -6.37
N ILE A 245 -22.03 -3.36 -7.29
CA ILE A 245 -21.71 -2.99 -8.67
C ILE A 245 -22.93 -2.46 -9.43
N ARG A 246 -24.11 -3.07 -9.26
CA ARG A 246 -25.35 -2.57 -9.87
C ARG A 246 -25.66 -1.15 -9.39
N TYR A 247 -25.55 -0.93 -8.07
CA TYR A 247 -25.74 0.39 -7.50
C TYR A 247 -24.72 1.41 -8.03
N ALA A 248 -23.43 1.08 -7.97
CA ALA A 248 -22.38 1.97 -8.48
C ALA A 248 -22.60 2.37 -9.94
N LYS A 249 -22.99 1.42 -10.80
CA LYS A 249 -23.32 1.70 -12.20
C LYS A 249 -24.61 2.50 -12.38
N SER A 250 -25.58 2.39 -11.47
CA SER A 250 -26.82 3.18 -11.54
C SER A 250 -26.58 4.66 -11.24
N VAL A 251 -25.69 4.96 -10.27
CA VAL A 251 -25.36 6.35 -9.91
C VAL A 251 -24.23 6.93 -10.77
N MET A 252 -23.43 6.08 -11.41
CA MET A 252 -22.33 6.45 -12.32
C MET A 252 -22.41 5.64 -13.63
N PRO A 253 -23.28 5.98 -14.60
CA PRO A 253 -23.44 5.20 -15.85
C PRO A 253 -22.13 5.03 -16.65
N GLY A 254 -21.19 5.99 -16.54
CA GLY A 254 -19.88 5.96 -17.19
C GLY A 254 -18.77 5.29 -16.37
N LEU A 255 -19.09 4.60 -15.26
CA LEU A 255 -18.10 3.98 -14.40
C LEU A 255 -17.30 2.89 -15.13
N VAL A 256 -15.97 3.05 -15.17
CA VAL A 256 -15.03 2.02 -15.60
C VAL A 256 -14.67 1.14 -14.40
N LEU A 257 -15.09 -0.10 -14.44
CA LEU A 257 -14.81 -1.08 -13.40
C LEU A 257 -13.70 -2.04 -13.86
N THR A 258 -12.71 -2.24 -13.00
CA THR A 258 -11.66 -3.24 -13.18
C THR A 258 -11.58 -4.14 -11.95
N SER A 259 -11.11 -5.37 -12.14
CA SER A 259 -11.06 -6.35 -11.05
C SER A 259 -9.95 -7.37 -11.29
N ASP A 260 -9.52 -8.04 -10.21
CA ASP A 260 -8.65 -9.21 -10.25
C ASP A 260 -9.42 -10.46 -9.83
N VAL A 261 -8.98 -11.59 -10.37
CA VAL A 261 -9.49 -12.93 -10.05
C VAL A 261 -8.31 -13.86 -9.74
N ILE A 262 -8.45 -14.69 -8.73
CA ILE A 262 -7.51 -15.77 -8.41
C ILE A 262 -8.12 -17.09 -8.90
N ILE A 263 -7.39 -17.78 -9.78
CA ILE A 263 -7.78 -19.08 -10.31
C ILE A 263 -6.89 -20.17 -9.70
N GLY A 264 -7.47 -21.31 -9.39
CA GLY A 264 -6.75 -22.43 -8.80
C GLY A 264 -6.43 -22.20 -7.31
N PHE A 265 -7.28 -21.47 -6.60
CA PHE A 265 -7.17 -21.37 -5.16
C PHE A 265 -7.28 -22.77 -4.53
N PRO A 266 -6.46 -23.15 -3.52
CA PRO A 266 -6.50 -24.46 -2.93
C PRO A 266 -7.92 -24.88 -2.50
N GLY A 267 -8.38 -26.05 -2.98
CA GLY A 267 -9.73 -26.54 -2.81
C GLY A 267 -10.76 -26.03 -3.83
N GLU A 268 -10.36 -25.20 -4.78
CA GLU A 268 -11.20 -24.83 -5.92
C GLU A 268 -11.30 -25.98 -6.91
N THR A 269 -12.53 -26.26 -7.40
CA THR A 269 -12.85 -27.34 -8.33
C THR A 269 -13.40 -26.77 -9.62
#